data_0075070a97502b34ac19af1107a5699c
#
_entry.id   0075070a97502b34ac19af1107a5699c
#
_cell.length_a   1.000
_cell.length_b   1.000
_cell.length_c   1.000
_cell.angle_alpha   90.00
_cell.angle_beta   90.00
_cell.angle_gamma   90.00
#
_symmetry.space_group_name_H-M   'P 1'
#
loop_
_entity.id
_entity.type
_entity.pdbx_description
1 polymer ?
#
loop_
_entity_poly.entity_id
_entity_poly.type
_entity_poly.pdbx_seq_one_letter_code
_entity_poly.pdbx_strand_id
1 'polypeptide(L)'
;MATTNDIKNGSVLDLDGQLWSVIEFQHVKPGKGGAFVRTKLRNVRSGKVVDKTFNAGTKIDFATVDRRDYVYLYQDGENFVFMDNTDYDQVSLPGASVGDAKNYMLENQAVTIAMHNGEALSVDLPASVILEVTYTEPGLQGDRSSAGTKSATLETGHEIQVPLFLEQHTKVKVDTRTGEYLGRVSE
;
A
#
# COMPACT_ATOMS: atom_id res chain seq x y z
N MET A 1 -18.39 -20.16 9.01
CA MET A 1 -18.80 -19.18 7.98
C MET A 1 -18.18 -17.86 8.36
N ALA A 2 -17.51 -17.22 7.40
CA ALA A 2 -16.85 -15.94 7.65
C ALA A 2 -17.89 -14.80 7.72
N THR A 3 -17.59 -13.84 8.57
CA THR A 3 -18.43 -12.65 8.80
C THR A 3 -17.60 -11.38 8.69
N THR A 4 -18.26 -10.25 8.71
CA THR A 4 -17.58 -8.94 8.70
C THR A 4 -16.68 -8.71 9.91
N ASN A 5 -16.80 -9.51 10.97
CA ASN A 5 -15.90 -9.47 12.13
C ASN A 5 -14.52 -10.06 11.83
N ASP A 6 -14.40 -10.85 10.76
CA ASP A 6 -13.15 -11.49 10.33
C ASP A 6 -12.34 -10.61 9.35
N ILE A 7 -12.85 -9.44 8.99
CA ILE A 7 -12.18 -8.49 8.08
C ILE A 7 -10.89 -7.98 8.71
N LYS A 8 -9.82 -8.03 7.92
CA LYS A 8 -8.48 -7.49 8.26
C LYS A 8 -7.92 -6.71 7.08
N ASN A 9 -6.92 -5.89 7.33
CA ASN A 9 -6.15 -5.26 6.25
C ASN A 9 -5.52 -6.34 5.36
N GLY A 10 -5.66 -6.17 4.06
CA GLY A 10 -5.22 -7.15 3.07
C GLY A 10 -6.18 -8.32 2.84
N SER A 11 -7.32 -8.39 3.54
CA SER A 11 -8.40 -9.33 3.19
C SER A 11 -8.91 -9.03 1.79
N VAL A 12 -9.25 -10.08 1.02
CA VAL A 12 -9.91 -9.95 -0.27
C VAL A 12 -11.33 -10.50 -0.14
N LEU A 13 -12.30 -9.63 -0.43
CA LEU A 13 -13.72 -9.93 -0.35
C LEU A 13 -14.25 -10.26 -1.74
N ASP A 14 -15.12 -11.25 -1.84
CA ASP A 14 -15.94 -11.49 -3.03
C ASP A 14 -17.31 -10.86 -2.80
N LEU A 15 -17.57 -9.76 -3.49
CA LEU A 15 -18.85 -9.05 -3.45
C LEU A 15 -19.49 -9.12 -4.83
N ASP A 16 -20.53 -9.91 -4.96
CA ASP A 16 -21.28 -10.10 -6.21
C ASP A 16 -20.41 -10.50 -7.41
N GLY A 17 -19.44 -11.39 -7.17
CA GLY A 17 -18.50 -11.87 -8.17
C GLY A 17 -17.35 -10.91 -8.50
N GLN A 18 -17.23 -9.81 -7.76
CA GLN A 18 -16.11 -8.89 -7.87
C GLN A 18 -15.20 -8.97 -6.65
N LEU A 19 -13.90 -8.98 -6.91
CA LEU A 19 -12.90 -9.04 -5.86
C LEU A 19 -12.50 -7.64 -5.40
N TRP A 20 -12.53 -7.45 -4.08
CA TRP A 20 -12.21 -6.20 -3.42
C TRP A 20 -11.18 -6.40 -2.33
N SER A 21 -10.07 -5.70 -2.41
CA SER A 21 -9.05 -5.69 -1.37
C SER A 21 -9.41 -4.67 -0.29
N VAL A 22 -9.30 -5.06 0.97
CA VAL A 22 -9.55 -4.18 2.12
C VAL A 22 -8.30 -3.34 2.36
N ILE A 23 -8.39 -2.03 2.14
CA ILE A 23 -7.31 -1.07 2.40
C ILE A 23 -7.32 -0.66 3.86
N GLU A 24 -8.50 -0.30 4.36
CA GLU A 24 -8.72 0.12 5.74
C GLU A 24 -10.00 -0.48 6.28
N PHE A 25 -10.06 -0.75 7.57
CA PHE A 25 -11.27 -1.15 8.24
C PHE A 25 -11.30 -0.60 9.67
N GLN A 26 -12.51 -0.36 10.16
CA GLN A 26 -12.74 0.09 11.53
C GLN A 26 -13.99 -0.57 12.08
N HIS A 27 -13.85 -1.27 13.21
CA HIS A 27 -14.99 -1.77 13.98
C HIS A 27 -15.53 -0.65 14.87
N VAL A 28 -16.80 -0.32 14.73
CA VAL A 28 -17.47 0.73 15.51
C VAL A 28 -18.57 0.10 16.34
N LYS A 29 -18.48 0.31 17.65
CA LYS A 29 -19.53 -0.08 18.63
C LYS A 29 -20.12 1.21 19.21
N PRO A 30 -21.20 1.74 18.62
CA PRO A 30 -21.84 2.93 19.17
C PRO A 30 -22.50 2.61 20.51
N GLY A 31 -22.62 3.60 21.40
CA GLY A 31 -23.29 3.43 22.70
C GLY A 31 -24.80 3.16 22.59
N LYS A 32 -25.39 3.54 21.46
CA LYS A 32 -26.78 3.23 21.08
C LYS A 32 -26.77 2.79 19.62
N GLY A 33 -27.43 1.66 19.30
CA GLY A 33 -27.51 1.09 17.96
C GLY A 33 -26.65 -0.14 17.75
N GLY A 34 -26.75 -0.77 16.59
CA GLY A 34 -25.99 -1.94 16.20
C GLY A 34 -24.53 -1.63 15.88
N ALA A 35 -23.61 -2.52 16.23
CA ALA A 35 -22.23 -2.43 15.81
C ALA A 35 -22.08 -2.56 14.28
N PHE A 36 -21.14 -1.87 13.71
CA PHE A 36 -20.88 -1.90 12.28
C PHE A 36 -19.37 -1.86 11.97
N VAL A 37 -19.02 -2.24 10.75
CA VAL A 37 -17.64 -2.21 10.24
C VAL A 37 -17.59 -1.25 9.05
N ARG A 38 -16.80 -0.19 9.18
CA ARG A 38 -16.47 0.69 8.05
C ARG A 38 -15.29 0.12 7.32
N THR A 39 -15.38 0.06 6.02
CA THR A 39 -14.28 -0.44 5.17
C THR A 39 -14.01 0.52 4.02
N LYS A 40 -12.75 0.63 3.67
CA LYS A 40 -12.30 1.22 2.40
C LYS A 40 -11.82 0.07 1.52
N LEU A 41 -12.45 -0.10 0.39
CA LEU A 41 -12.23 -1.22 -0.52
C LEU A 41 -11.66 -0.73 -1.84
N ARG A 42 -10.68 -1.47 -2.37
CA ARG A 42 -10.17 -1.27 -3.73
C ARG A 42 -10.60 -2.44 -4.60
N ASN A 43 -11.26 -2.14 -5.71
CA ASN A 43 -11.55 -3.15 -6.72
C ASN A 43 -10.23 -3.64 -7.33
N VAL A 44 -10.01 -4.93 -7.30
CA VAL A 44 -8.74 -5.55 -7.71
C VAL A 44 -8.46 -5.34 -9.20
N ARG A 45 -9.49 -5.33 -10.04
CA ARG A 45 -9.34 -5.19 -11.49
C ARG A 45 -9.29 -3.73 -11.96
N SER A 46 -10.23 -2.91 -11.47
CA SER A 46 -10.36 -1.52 -11.92
C SER A 46 -9.54 -0.51 -11.11
N GLY A 47 -9.05 -0.89 -9.93
CA GLY A 47 -8.39 0.00 -8.99
C GLY A 47 -9.32 1.00 -8.30
N LYS A 48 -10.62 1.00 -8.63
CA LYS A 48 -11.60 1.90 -8.03
C LYS A 48 -11.69 1.69 -6.53
N VAL A 49 -11.59 2.79 -5.78
CA VAL A 49 -11.72 2.78 -4.32
C VAL A 49 -13.10 3.26 -3.92
N VAL A 50 -13.74 2.53 -3.01
CA VAL A 50 -15.05 2.86 -2.45
C VAL A 50 -15.06 2.67 -0.94
N ASP A 51 -15.87 3.47 -0.25
CA ASP A 51 -16.18 3.27 1.16
C ASP A 51 -17.43 2.42 1.27
N LYS A 52 -17.40 1.37 2.09
CA LYS A 52 -18.55 0.51 2.34
C LYS A 52 -18.67 0.18 3.82
N THR A 53 -19.87 0.32 4.35
CA THR A 53 -20.18 -0.02 5.74
C THR A 53 -21.05 -1.27 5.78
N PHE A 54 -20.64 -2.21 6.63
CA PHE A 54 -21.38 -3.45 6.87
C PHE A 54 -21.85 -3.50 8.32
N ASN A 55 -23.01 -4.10 8.55
CA ASN A 55 -23.42 -4.45 9.91
C ASN A 55 -22.45 -5.51 10.48
N ALA A 56 -22.09 -5.37 11.74
CA ALA A 56 -21.22 -6.35 12.39
C ALA A 56 -21.89 -7.74 12.41
N GLY A 57 -21.10 -8.79 12.13
CA GLY A 57 -21.60 -10.16 12.10
C GLY A 57 -22.34 -10.54 10.82
N THR A 58 -22.43 -9.64 9.81
CA THR A 58 -23.01 -10.00 8.51
C THR A 58 -22.12 -11.05 7.82
N LYS A 59 -22.76 -12.05 7.22
CA LYS A 59 -22.06 -13.04 6.40
C LYS A 59 -21.43 -12.38 5.20
N ILE A 60 -20.19 -12.72 4.92
CA ILE A 60 -19.44 -12.18 3.79
C ILE A 60 -18.54 -13.29 3.21
N ASP A 61 -18.38 -13.30 1.91
CA ASP A 61 -17.50 -14.23 1.23
C ASP A 61 -16.11 -13.63 1.08
N PHE A 62 -15.10 -14.40 1.53
CA PHE A 62 -13.70 -14.07 1.33
C PHE A 62 -13.16 -14.88 0.17
N ALA A 63 -12.40 -14.23 -0.71
CA ALA A 63 -11.62 -14.94 -1.71
C ALA A 63 -10.38 -15.55 -1.05
N THR A 64 -10.12 -16.80 -1.37
CA THR A 64 -8.87 -17.48 -0.94
C THR A 64 -7.72 -16.90 -1.77
N VAL A 65 -6.74 -16.31 -1.09
CA VAL A 65 -5.54 -15.79 -1.72
C VAL A 65 -4.31 -16.53 -1.23
N ASP A 66 -3.42 -16.85 -2.15
CA ASP A 66 -2.09 -17.39 -1.89
C ASP A 66 -1.09 -16.24 -2.03
N ARG A 67 -0.30 -15.99 -0.99
CA ARG A 67 0.72 -14.94 -0.98
C ARG A 67 2.06 -15.57 -1.30
N ARG A 68 2.69 -15.04 -2.34
CA ARG A 68 3.99 -15.52 -2.81
C ARG A 68 5.01 -14.40 -2.86
N ASP A 69 6.26 -14.78 -2.68
CA ASP A 69 7.39 -13.86 -2.74
C ASP A 69 7.85 -13.65 -4.18
N TYR A 70 7.86 -12.41 -4.58
CA TYR A 70 8.27 -11.92 -5.89
C TYR A 70 9.35 -10.87 -5.77
N VAL A 71 10.00 -10.58 -6.88
CA VAL A 71 10.89 -9.43 -7.05
C VAL A 71 10.29 -8.50 -8.09
N TYR A 72 10.22 -7.22 -7.80
CA TYR A 72 9.87 -6.22 -8.79
C TYR A 72 11.03 -6.04 -9.77
N LEU A 73 10.76 -6.18 -11.07
CA LEU A 73 11.78 -6.08 -12.11
C LEU A 73 11.81 -4.68 -12.75
N TYR A 74 10.74 -4.29 -13.43
CA TYR A 74 10.65 -3.03 -14.17
C TYR A 74 9.21 -2.66 -14.50
N GLN A 75 9.05 -1.42 -14.90
CA GLN A 75 7.78 -0.90 -15.44
C GLN A 75 7.79 -1.00 -16.95
N ASP A 76 6.73 -1.55 -17.52
CA ASP A 76 6.48 -1.64 -18.96
C ASP A 76 5.17 -0.89 -19.29
N GLY A 77 5.31 0.36 -19.73
CA GLY A 77 4.18 1.25 -19.96
C GLY A 77 3.39 1.50 -18.67
N GLU A 78 2.12 1.11 -18.65
CA GLU A 78 1.26 1.21 -17.46
C GLU A 78 1.30 -0.04 -16.58
N ASN A 79 2.05 -1.06 -16.98
CA ASN A 79 2.17 -2.32 -16.27
C ASN A 79 3.48 -2.41 -15.49
N PHE A 80 3.45 -3.19 -14.42
CA PHE A 80 4.61 -3.49 -13.59
C PHE A 80 4.90 -4.99 -13.68
N VAL A 81 6.16 -5.35 -13.92
CA VAL A 81 6.59 -6.72 -14.12
C VAL A 81 7.31 -7.24 -12.89
N PHE A 82 6.92 -8.43 -12.44
CA PHE A 82 7.44 -9.11 -11.27
C PHE A 82 7.89 -10.51 -11.64
N MET A 83 8.88 -11.03 -10.91
CA MET A 83 9.39 -12.39 -11.09
C MET A 83 9.20 -13.19 -9.80
N ASP A 84 8.64 -14.38 -9.92
CA ASP A 84 8.51 -15.33 -8.81
C ASP A 84 9.89 -15.81 -8.37
N ASN A 85 10.15 -15.79 -7.06
CA ASN A 85 11.43 -16.23 -6.50
C ASN A 85 11.64 -17.76 -6.54
N THR A 86 10.57 -18.51 -6.79
CA THR A 86 10.62 -19.98 -6.74
C THR A 86 10.86 -20.58 -8.13
N ASP A 87 10.09 -20.19 -9.11
CA ASP A 87 10.10 -20.75 -10.47
C ASP A 87 10.59 -19.80 -11.54
N TYR A 88 10.87 -18.54 -11.15
CA TYR A 88 11.32 -17.45 -12.02
C TYR A 88 10.33 -17.03 -13.10
N ASP A 89 9.08 -17.47 -13.00
CA ASP A 89 8.02 -17.01 -13.87
C ASP A 89 7.72 -15.52 -13.66
N GLN A 90 7.45 -14.82 -14.76
CA GLN A 90 7.13 -13.40 -14.72
C GLN A 90 5.63 -13.19 -14.80
N VAL A 91 5.14 -12.25 -13.99
CA VAL A 91 3.76 -11.77 -14.04
C VAL A 91 3.74 -10.26 -14.22
N SER A 92 2.75 -9.79 -14.95
CA SER A 92 2.53 -8.36 -15.21
C SER A 92 1.23 -7.93 -14.54
N LEU A 93 1.31 -6.84 -13.77
CA LEU A 93 0.17 -6.22 -13.09
C LEU A 93 -0.05 -4.81 -13.62
N PRO A 94 -1.29 -4.43 -13.96
CA PRO A 94 -1.59 -3.06 -14.32
C PRO A 94 -1.38 -2.13 -13.11
N GLY A 95 -1.00 -0.88 -13.38
CA GLY A 95 -0.77 0.13 -12.35
C GLY A 95 -1.96 0.35 -11.41
N ALA A 96 -3.18 0.13 -11.90
CA ALA A 96 -4.40 0.18 -11.08
C ALA A 96 -4.41 -0.88 -9.97
N SER A 97 -3.91 -2.09 -10.26
CA SER A 97 -3.80 -3.18 -9.28
C SER A 97 -2.62 -2.99 -8.33
N VAL A 98 -1.53 -2.40 -8.79
CA VAL A 98 -0.36 -2.06 -7.95
C VAL A 98 -0.71 -0.93 -6.98
N GLY A 99 -1.47 0.05 -7.43
CA GLY A 99 -1.91 1.19 -6.61
C GLY A 99 -0.75 2.02 -6.08
N ASP A 100 -0.84 2.43 -4.81
CA ASP A 100 0.17 3.29 -4.17
C ASP A 100 1.50 2.60 -3.92
N ALA A 101 1.57 1.27 -4.00
CA ALA A 101 2.82 0.52 -3.86
C ALA A 101 3.90 1.00 -4.84
N LYS A 102 3.51 1.44 -6.05
CA LYS A 102 4.43 2.00 -7.05
C LYS A 102 5.25 3.19 -6.54
N ASN A 103 4.75 3.93 -5.56
CA ASN A 103 5.41 5.09 -4.98
C ASN A 103 6.61 4.71 -4.09
N TYR A 104 6.72 3.44 -3.72
CA TYR A 104 7.71 2.94 -2.75
C TYR A 104 8.50 1.75 -3.26
N MET A 105 8.24 1.25 -4.49
CA MET A 105 8.95 0.12 -5.07
C MET A 105 10.21 0.58 -5.83
N LEU A 106 11.28 -0.13 -5.61
CA LEU A 106 12.50 -0.06 -6.42
C LEU A 106 12.70 -1.36 -7.20
N GLU A 107 13.35 -1.27 -8.36
CA GLU A 107 13.79 -2.44 -9.12
C GLU A 107 14.62 -3.38 -8.25
N ASN A 108 14.42 -4.68 -8.42
CA ASN A 108 15.06 -5.75 -7.64
C ASN A 108 14.67 -5.82 -6.15
N GLN A 109 13.63 -5.09 -5.76
CA GLN A 109 13.11 -5.15 -4.40
C GLN A 109 12.15 -6.32 -4.22
N ALA A 110 12.25 -7.00 -3.07
CA ALA A 110 11.34 -8.05 -2.67
C ALA A 110 9.95 -7.48 -2.37
N VAL A 111 8.94 -8.11 -2.91
CA VAL A 111 7.51 -7.80 -2.70
C VAL A 111 6.74 -9.09 -2.48
N THR A 112 5.53 -8.99 -1.96
CA THR A 112 4.60 -10.11 -1.86
C THR A 112 3.43 -9.87 -2.81
N ILE A 113 3.07 -10.87 -3.61
CA ILE A 113 1.92 -10.79 -4.51
C ILE A 113 0.82 -11.73 -4.00
N ALA A 114 -0.39 -11.21 -3.89
CA ALA A 114 -1.59 -11.98 -3.60
C ALA A 114 -2.10 -12.60 -4.90
N MET A 115 -2.16 -13.93 -4.93
CA MET A 115 -2.64 -14.72 -6.06
C MET A 115 -4.00 -15.34 -5.75
N HIS A 116 -4.89 -15.40 -6.71
CA HIS A 116 -6.17 -16.07 -6.63
C HIS A 116 -6.43 -16.82 -7.93
N ASN A 117 -6.60 -18.15 -7.84
CA ASN A 117 -6.81 -19.01 -9.00
C ASN A 117 -5.77 -18.81 -10.13
N GLY A 118 -4.50 -18.62 -9.76
CA GLY A 118 -3.41 -18.40 -10.71
C GLY A 118 -3.31 -16.96 -11.26
N GLU A 119 -4.20 -16.05 -10.84
CA GLU A 119 -4.19 -14.64 -11.24
C GLU A 119 -3.59 -13.76 -10.14
N ALA A 120 -2.65 -12.88 -10.51
CA ALA A 120 -2.09 -11.89 -9.59
C ALA A 120 -3.10 -10.78 -9.34
N LEU A 121 -3.41 -10.50 -8.08
CA LEU A 121 -4.44 -9.52 -7.69
C LEU A 121 -3.87 -8.20 -7.21
N SER A 122 -2.85 -8.23 -6.36
CA SER A 122 -2.31 -7.05 -5.69
C SER A 122 -0.89 -7.28 -5.24
N VAL A 123 -0.19 -6.18 -4.97
CA VAL A 123 1.17 -6.16 -4.44
C VAL A 123 1.15 -5.64 -3.02
N ASP A 124 1.74 -6.39 -2.11
CA ASP A 124 1.96 -6.00 -0.72
C ASP A 124 3.45 -5.69 -0.51
N LEU A 125 3.74 -4.52 0.04
CA LEU A 125 5.08 -4.11 0.42
C LEU A 125 5.35 -4.40 1.91
N PRO A 126 6.62 -4.49 2.32
CA PRO A 126 6.98 -4.39 3.73
C PRO A 126 6.38 -3.12 4.37
N ALA A 127 6.14 -3.14 5.66
CA ALA A 127 5.54 -2.00 6.38
C ALA A 127 6.33 -0.70 6.22
N SER A 128 7.63 -0.81 6.00
CA SER A 128 8.51 0.32 5.71
C SER A 128 9.59 -0.06 4.70
N VAL A 129 10.05 0.92 3.96
CA VAL A 129 11.13 0.80 2.97
C VAL A 129 12.16 1.90 3.19
N ILE A 130 13.37 1.67 2.68
CA ILE A 130 14.45 2.66 2.70
C ILE A 130 14.57 3.23 1.30
N LEU A 131 14.43 4.55 1.18
CA LEU A 131 14.50 5.28 -0.08
C LEU A 131 15.42 6.49 0.07
N GLU A 132 16.08 6.86 -1.02
CA GLU A 132 16.92 8.06 -1.06
C GLU A 132 16.07 9.29 -1.40
N VAL A 133 16.33 10.40 -0.71
CA VAL A 133 15.81 11.71 -1.08
C VAL A 133 16.65 12.27 -2.21
N THR A 134 16.05 12.41 -3.39
CA THR A 134 16.75 12.93 -4.59
C THR A 134 16.71 14.44 -4.67
N TYR A 135 15.66 15.06 -4.12
CA TYR A 135 15.51 16.51 -4.06
C TYR A 135 14.75 16.96 -2.81
N THR A 136 15.27 18.01 -2.19
CA THR A 136 14.57 18.78 -1.16
C THR A 136 15.16 20.18 -1.07
N GLU A 137 14.36 21.15 -0.71
CA GLU A 137 14.85 22.52 -0.49
C GLU A 137 15.60 22.61 0.84
N PRO A 138 16.57 23.55 0.96
CA PRO A 138 17.18 23.84 2.25
C PRO A 138 16.13 24.29 3.27
N GLY A 139 16.20 23.75 4.48
CA GLY A 139 15.35 24.20 5.58
C GLY A 139 15.79 25.59 6.05
N LEU A 140 15.02 26.61 5.72
CA LEU A 140 15.26 27.97 6.18
C LEU A 140 14.82 28.11 7.64
N GLN A 141 15.74 28.57 8.50
CA GLN A 141 15.41 28.98 9.85
C GLN A 141 14.56 30.26 9.76
N GLY A 142 13.28 30.16 10.06
CA GLY A 142 12.39 31.32 10.07
C GLY A 142 10.96 31.06 9.61
N ASP A 143 10.71 30.00 8.89
CA ASP A 143 9.36 29.62 8.50
C ASP A 143 8.65 28.88 9.64
N ARG A 144 8.18 29.68 10.61
CA ARG A 144 7.47 29.18 11.80
C ARG A 144 6.03 28.77 11.53
N SER A 145 5.57 28.87 10.28
CA SER A 145 4.18 28.65 9.92
C SER A 145 3.84 27.19 9.58
N SER A 146 4.82 26.37 9.22
CA SER A 146 4.64 24.94 9.04
C SER A 146 5.29 24.17 10.20
N ALA A 147 4.71 23.07 10.60
CA ALA A 147 5.08 22.25 11.76
C ALA A 147 6.50 21.63 11.71
N GLY A 148 7.49 22.36 11.21
CA GLY A 148 8.88 21.94 11.12
C GLY A 148 9.14 20.88 10.05
N THR A 149 8.31 20.81 9.03
CA THR A 149 8.47 19.89 7.89
C THR A 149 8.61 20.64 6.58
N LYS A 150 9.18 19.96 5.59
CA LYS A 150 9.31 20.40 4.20
C LYS A 150 9.06 19.23 3.25
N SER A 151 8.80 19.54 1.99
CA SER A 151 8.63 18.55 0.95
C SER A 151 9.97 17.96 0.51
N ALA A 152 10.00 16.66 0.26
CA ALA A 152 11.14 15.96 -0.30
C ALA A 152 10.69 14.95 -1.35
N THR A 153 11.39 14.91 -2.47
CA THR A 153 11.17 13.96 -3.55
C THR A 153 12.07 12.74 -3.35
N LEU A 154 11.46 11.57 -3.33
CA LEU A 154 12.15 10.29 -3.23
C LEU A 154 12.66 9.81 -4.60
N GLU A 155 13.60 8.89 -4.62
CA GLU A 155 14.13 8.28 -5.84
C GLU A 155 13.08 7.58 -6.72
N THR A 156 11.92 7.23 -6.14
CA THR A 156 10.75 6.74 -6.88
C THR A 156 9.95 7.83 -7.59
N GLY A 157 10.27 9.11 -7.35
CA GLY A 157 9.53 10.27 -7.83
C GLY A 157 8.37 10.68 -6.92
N HIS A 158 8.09 9.93 -5.87
CA HIS A 158 7.05 10.25 -4.90
C HIS A 158 7.53 11.33 -3.92
N GLU A 159 6.62 12.20 -3.53
CA GLU A 159 6.89 13.32 -2.63
C GLU A 159 6.33 13.05 -1.24
N ILE A 160 7.15 13.27 -0.21
CA ILE A 160 6.77 13.11 1.21
C ILE A 160 7.17 14.32 2.02
N GLN A 161 6.62 14.44 3.24
CA GLN A 161 7.02 15.45 4.21
C GLN A 161 8.14 14.92 5.11
N VAL A 162 9.20 15.71 5.25
CA VAL A 162 10.38 15.37 6.03
C VAL A 162 10.75 16.52 6.99
N PRO A 163 11.51 16.27 8.06
CA PRO A 163 12.01 17.34 8.92
C PRO A 163 12.88 18.35 8.16
N LEU A 164 12.88 19.60 8.61
CA LEU A 164 13.62 20.71 7.97
C LEU A 164 15.13 20.46 7.86
N PHE A 165 15.72 19.69 8.77
CA PHE A 165 17.17 19.40 8.79
C PHE A 165 17.60 18.40 7.73
N LEU A 166 16.67 17.70 7.09
CA LEU A 166 17.00 16.64 6.16
C LEU A 166 17.61 17.21 4.87
N GLU A 167 18.70 16.61 4.41
CA GLU A 167 19.43 17.03 3.23
C GLU A 167 19.16 16.06 2.05
N GLN A 168 19.45 16.55 0.84
CA GLN A 168 19.44 15.71 -0.37
C GLN A 168 20.43 14.55 -0.23
N HIS A 169 20.15 13.46 -0.94
CA HIS A 169 20.95 12.22 -0.95
C HIS A 169 21.01 11.49 0.40
N THR A 170 20.12 11.85 1.32
CA THR A 170 19.94 11.11 2.57
C THR A 170 19.00 9.94 2.37
N LYS A 171 19.37 8.77 2.88
CA LYS A 171 18.48 7.61 2.93
C LYS A 171 17.53 7.73 4.11
N VAL A 172 16.26 7.55 3.84
CA VAL A 172 15.20 7.67 4.83
C VAL A 172 14.33 6.42 4.87
N LYS A 173 13.84 6.11 6.04
CA LYS A 173 12.85 5.06 6.25
C LYS A 173 11.46 5.68 6.12
N VAL A 174 10.63 5.09 5.28
CA VAL A 174 9.28 5.58 4.94
C VAL A 174 8.27 4.49 5.22
N ASP A 175 7.15 4.86 5.87
CA ASP A 175 6.00 3.99 6.04
C ASP A 175 5.30 3.80 4.68
N THR A 176 5.15 2.56 4.24
CA THR A 176 4.55 2.25 2.93
C THR A 176 3.03 2.38 2.90
N ARG A 177 2.38 2.49 4.04
CA ARG A 177 0.93 2.63 4.16
C ARG A 177 0.50 4.09 4.19
N THR A 178 1.26 4.93 4.91
CA THR A 178 0.91 6.34 5.14
C THR A 178 1.77 7.32 4.36
N GLY A 179 2.96 6.89 3.90
CA GLY A 179 3.96 7.76 3.29
C GLY A 179 4.72 8.63 4.31
N GLU A 180 4.58 8.33 5.59
CA GLU A 180 5.24 9.11 6.64
C GLU A 180 6.73 8.79 6.74
N TYR A 181 7.50 9.84 6.97
CA TYR A 181 8.91 9.74 7.34
C TYR A 181 9.05 9.13 8.74
N LEU A 182 9.80 8.03 8.84
CA LEU A 182 10.03 7.32 10.09
C LEU A 182 11.41 7.58 10.71
N GLY A 183 12.35 8.06 9.92
CA GLY A 183 13.69 8.35 10.41
C GLY A 183 14.75 8.35 9.30
N ARG A 184 15.91 8.89 9.64
CA ARG A 184 17.10 8.82 8.80
C ARG A 184 17.79 7.47 9.03
N VAL A 185 18.28 6.86 7.95
CA VAL A 185 19.10 5.64 8.03
C VAL A 185 20.56 6.05 8.04
N SER A 186 21.27 5.68 9.10
CA SER A 186 22.72 5.79 9.14
C SER A 186 23.32 4.61 8.39
N GLU A 187 24.38 4.85 7.62
CA GLU A 187 25.19 3.79 7.02
C GLU A 187 25.92 2.98 8.09
#